data_36184869ae7b59aa96f70ef2e07a2886
#
_entry.id   36184869ae7b59aa96f70ef2e07a2886
#
_cell.length_a   1.000
_cell.length_b   1.000
_cell.length_c   1.000
_cell.angle_alpha   90.00
_cell.angle_beta   90.00
_cell.angle_gamma   90.00
#
_symmetry.space_group_name_H-M   'P 1'
#
loop_
_entity.id
_entity.type
_entity.pdbx_description
1 polymer ?
#
loop_
_entity_poly.entity_id
_entity_poly.type
_entity_poly.pdbx_seq_one_letter_code
_entity_poly.pdbx_strand_id
1 'polypeptide(L)'
;MKFPVFDLHCDTALRLLGDDGNQAGSLKTNQGHIDLTRAKALPGYCQCFACFTTPSMSEKDWYGVSPVVMFEREIATVQREIDKNKRTIGLVYSPKKIRENLEKGKMSALLTIEGPAGFGFDPELLENLYQIGFRISTLGWNEKNVLTGSHQTGEGLTDLGKTYVRRCQELGILVDVSHISDRGFWDIMDISQAPVIATHSNSRALCGHSRNLTDEMFRAIRETGGVVGINQFAEFLGENPTLDTICDHIFHFLELDPEGTHVAL
;
A
#
# COMPACT_ATOMS: atom_id res chain seq x y z
N MET A 1 -16.47 4.74 -21.81
CA MET A 1 -16.53 3.37 -21.21
C MET A 1 -16.24 3.54 -19.74
N LYS A 2 -16.98 2.88 -18.84
CA LYS A 2 -16.71 3.00 -17.40
C LYS A 2 -15.96 1.76 -16.96
N PHE A 3 -14.73 1.93 -16.48
CA PHE A 3 -13.89 0.83 -15.99
C PHE A 3 -13.97 0.74 -14.46
N PRO A 4 -13.90 -0.46 -13.87
CA PRO A 4 -13.66 -0.60 -12.44
C PRO A 4 -12.27 -0.04 -12.07
N VAL A 5 -12.15 0.48 -10.85
CA VAL A 5 -10.90 1.03 -10.32
C VAL A 5 -10.35 0.10 -9.25
N PHE A 6 -9.07 -0.19 -9.33
CA PHE A 6 -8.31 -0.86 -8.27
C PHE A 6 -7.25 0.13 -7.76
N ASP A 7 -7.49 0.66 -6.58
CA ASP A 7 -6.63 1.60 -5.89
C ASP A 7 -5.74 0.83 -4.89
N LEU A 8 -4.43 0.91 -5.08
CA LEU A 8 -3.47 0.06 -4.38
C LEU A 8 -3.09 0.59 -2.99
N HIS A 9 -3.44 1.84 -2.64
CA HIS A 9 -3.08 2.38 -1.35
C HIS A 9 -4.03 3.47 -0.85
N CYS A 10 -4.40 3.42 0.42
CA CYS A 10 -4.96 4.57 1.14
C CYS A 10 -4.72 4.46 2.65
N ASP A 11 -4.53 5.62 3.31
CA ASP A 11 -4.38 5.77 4.77
C ASP A 11 -5.72 5.88 5.50
N THR A 12 -6.80 5.40 4.89
CA THR A 12 -8.14 5.56 5.45
C THR A 12 -8.29 4.85 6.79
N ALA A 13 -7.59 3.73 7.02
CA ALA A 13 -7.61 3.03 8.30
C ALA A 13 -7.16 3.96 9.44
N LEU A 14 -6.01 4.61 9.26
CA LEU A 14 -5.46 5.59 10.20
C LEU A 14 -6.37 6.83 10.34
N ARG A 15 -6.88 7.36 9.21
CA ARG A 15 -7.75 8.55 9.19
C ARG A 15 -9.11 8.34 9.88
N LEU A 16 -9.58 7.12 10.01
CA LEU A 16 -10.79 6.79 10.78
C LEU A 16 -10.56 6.76 12.29
N LEU A 17 -9.29 6.75 12.72
CA LEU A 17 -8.89 6.99 14.10
C LEU A 17 -8.68 8.51 14.29
N GLY A 18 -8.94 9.02 15.49
CA GLY A 18 -8.60 10.41 15.84
C GLY A 18 -7.11 10.57 16.13
N ASP A 19 -6.68 11.78 16.41
CA ASP A 19 -5.29 12.12 16.74
C ASP A 19 -4.76 11.37 17.99
N ASP A 20 -5.66 10.87 18.83
CA ASP A 20 -5.37 10.04 19.99
C ASP A 20 -5.42 8.51 19.68
N GLY A 21 -5.58 8.15 18.41
CA GLY A 21 -5.71 6.76 17.96
C GLY A 21 -7.05 6.10 18.33
N ASN A 22 -8.06 6.87 18.73
CA ASN A 22 -9.43 6.38 18.92
C ASN A 22 -10.30 6.63 17.69
N GLN A 23 -11.36 5.84 17.50
CA GLN A 23 -12.22 6.00 16.34
C GLN A 23 -12.91 7.37 16.32
N ALA A 24 -12.63 8.16 15.26
CA ALA A 24 -13.19 9.49 15.05
C ALA A 24 -14.08 9.59 13.79
N GLY A 25 -14.09 8.59 12.93
CA GLY A 25 -14.77 8.64 11.63
C GLY A 25 -15.57 7.40 11.26
N SER A 26 -16.22 7.45 10.09
CA SER A 26 -16.97 6.37 9.47
C SER A 26 -16.50 6.15 8.03
N LEU A 27 -16.37 4.90 7.61
CA LEU A 27 -16.08 4.57 6.21
C LEU A 27 -17.26 4.91 5.28
N LYS A 28 -18.48 4.98 5.79
CA LYS A 28 -19.65 5.30 4.97
C LYS A 28 -19.58 6.71 4.41
N THR A 29 -19.22 7.69 5.25
CA THR A 29 -19.06 9.11 4.88
C THR A 29 -18.09 9.75 5.87
N ASN A 30 -17.07 10.44 5.36
CA ASN A 30 -16.08 11.15 6.16
C ASN A 30 -15.50 12.36 5.43
N GLN A 31 -14.65 13.14 6.09
CA GLN A 31 -13.97 14.30 5.53
C GLN A 31 -12.59 13.97 4.91
N GLY A 32 -12.19 12.70 4.92
CA GLY A 32 -10.97 12.21 4.29
C GLY A 32 -11.12 12.02 2.78
N HIS A 33 -10.16 11.38 2.15
CA HIS A 33 -10.13 11.20 0.70
C HIS A 33 -11.05 10.07 0.22
N ILE A 34 -11.21 9.01 0.98
CA ILE A 34 -11.96 7.81 0.60
C ILE A 34 -13.15 7.60 1.52
N ASP A 35 -14.35 7.47 0.93
CA ASP A 35 -15.54 6.96 1.60
C ASP A 35 -16.48 6.22 0.61
N LEU A 36 -17.37 5.39 1.15
CA LEU A 36 -18.26 4.56 0.36
C LEU A 36 -19.32 5.37 -0.40
N THR A 37 -19.71 6.53 0.10
CA THR A 37 -20.72 7.37 -0.57
C THR A 37 -20.19 7.93 -1.88
N ARG A 38 -18.97 8.45 -1.88
CA ARG A 38 -18.30 8.95 -3.08
C ARG A 38 -17.90 7.82 -4.03
N ALA A 39 -17.35 6.73 -3.49
CA ALA A 39 -16.90 5.59 -4.27
C ALA A 39 -18.04 4.88 -5.03
N LYS A 40 -19.32 5.03 -4.63
CA LYS A 40 -20.49 4.55 -5.38
C LYS A 40 -20.63 5.14 -6.78
N ALA A 41 -20.00 6.26 -7.06
CA ALA A 41 -19.98 6.84 -8.41
C ALA A 41 -19.15 6.02 -9.42
N LEU A 42 -18.26 5.14 -8.93
CA LEU A 42 -17.44 4.26 -9.73
C LEU A 42 -18.21 2.99 -10.13
N PRO A 43 -17.97 2.45 -11.34
CA PRO A 43 -18.67 1.24 -11.83
C PRO A 43 -18.26 -0.05 -11.10
N GLY A 44 -17.14 -0.02 -10.38
CA GLY A 44 -16.59 -1.05 -9.51
C GLY A 44 -15.37 -0.49 -8.82
N TYR A 45 -15.16 -0.86 -7.56
CA TYR A 45 -14.07 -0.32 -6.76
C TYR A 45 -13.47 -1.37 -5.83
N CYS A 46 -12.16 -1.51 -5.90
CA CYS A 46 -11.37 -2.26 -4.95
C CYS A 46 -10.33 -1.32 -4.34
N GLN A 47 -10.31 -1.22 -3.02
CA GLN A 47 -9.38 -0.40 -2.26
C GLN A 47 -8.48 -1.25 -1.39
N CYS A 48 -7.18 -1.01 -1.47
CA CYS A 48 -6.23 -1.45 -0.47
C CYS A 48 -6.23 -0.48 0.72
N PHE A 49 -6.50 -1.01 1.91
CA PHE A 49 -6.49 -0.27 3.16
C PHE A 49 -5.18 -0.56 3.88
N ALA A 50 -4.28 0.41 3.92
CA ALA A 50 -3.03 0.30 4.65
C ALA A 50 -3.29 0.35 6.15
N CYS A 51 -2.77 -0.64 6.88
CA CYS A 51 -2.57 -0.56 8.32
C CYS A 51 -1.13 -0.11 8.54
N PHE A 52 -1.00 1.15 8.92
CA PHE A 52 0.27 1.85 8.97
C PHE A 52 0.88 1.83 10.35
N THR A 53 2.14 1.40 10.45
CA THR A 53 2.90 1.49 11.70
C THR A 53 4.38 1.78 11.47
N THR A 54 4.95 2.58 12.35
CA THR A 54 6.37 2.91 12.37
C THR A 54 6.88 2.99 13.81
N PRO A 55 8.15 2.69 14.11
CA PRO A 55 8.71 2.76 15.46
C PRO A 55 8.52 4.12 16.14
N SER A 56 8.69 5.22 15.41
CA SER A 56 8.53 6.57 15.92
C SER A 56 7.10 6.94 16.35
N MET A 57 6.10 6.10 16.02
CA MET A 57 4.70 6.32 16.39
C MET A 57 4.46 6.40 17.91
N SER A 58 5.33 5.79 18.71
CA SER A 58 5.30 5.88 20.17
C SER A 58 5.77 7.22 20.72
N GLU A 59 6.40 8.07 19.91
CA GLU A 59 6.87 9.38 20.32
C GLU A 59 5.68 10.29 20.64
N LYS A 60 5.85 11.11 21.70
CA LYS A 60 4.76 11.95 22.23
C LYS A 60 4.25 12.99 21.22
N ASP A 61 5.15 13.45 20.34
CA ASP A 61 4.83 14.46 19.32
C ASP A 61 4.16 13.88 18.08
N TRP A 62 3.98 12.56 18.05
CA TRP A 62 3.22 11.85 17.03
C TRP A 62 1.86 11.42 17.59
N TYR A 63 1.66 10.10 17.73
CA TYR A 63 0.41 9.56 18.28
C TYR A 63 0.51 9.24 19.77
N GLY A 64 1.75 9.13 20.32
CA GLY A 64 1.97 8.69 21.71
C GLY A 64 1.43 7.29 22.00
N VAL A 65 1.21 6.49 20.97
CA VAL A 65 0.64 5.15 21.03
C VAL A 65 1.63 4.15 20.46
N SER A 66 1.81 3.01 21.12
CA SER A 66 2.73 1.99 20.61
C SER A 66 2.27 1.47 19.24
N PRO A 67 3.22 1.11 18.33
CA PRO A 67 2.89 0.55 17.02
C PRO A 67 1.95 -0.66 17.10
N VAL A 68 2.13 -1.54 18.09
CA VAL A 68 1.28 -2.72 18.30
C VAL A 68 -0.17 -2.32 18.54
N VAL A 69 -0.40 -1.39 19.47
CA VAL A 69 -1.76 -0.92 19.80
C VAL A 69 -2.39 -0.19 18.62
N MET A 70 -1.59 0.59 17.87
CA MET A 70 -2.10 1.28 16.68
C MET A 70 -2.54 0.29 15.62
N PHE A 71 -1.70 -0.70 15.30
CA PHE A 71 -1.99 -1.74 14.31
C PHE A 71 -3.29 -2.51 14.64
N GLU A 72 -3.45 -2.92 15.91
CA GLU A 72 -4.66 -3.58 16.38
C GLU A 72 -5.91 -2.69 16.22
N ARG A 73 -5.79 -1.40 16.53
CA ARG A 73 -6.89 -0.44 16.38
C ARG A 73 -7.28 -0.21 14.92
N GLU A 74 -6.32 -0.11 14.02
CA GLU A 74 -6.56 0.05 12.58
C GLU A 74 -7.28 -1.19 12.01
N ILE A 75 -6.79 -2.39 12.28
CA ILE A 75 -7.43 -3.65 11.86
C ILE A 75 -8.87 -3.70 12.38
N ALA A 76 -9.06 -3.50 13.68
CA ALA A 76 -10.38 -3.56 14.30
C ALA A 76 -11.34 -2.50 13.72
N THR A 77 -10.81 -1.31 13.39
CA THR A 77 -11.60 -0.23 12.79
C THR A 77 -12.03 -0.56 11.38
N VAL A 78 -11.12 -1.00 10.52
CA VAL A 78 -11.46 -1.38 9.14
C VAL A 78 -12.45 -2.55 9.13
N GLN A 79 -12.21 -3.60 9.90
CA GLN A 79 -13.12 -4.75 9.98
C GLN A 79 -14.52 -4.35 10.45
N ARG A 80 -14.61 -3.56 11.53
CA ARG A 80 -15.87 -3.05 12.06
C ARG A 80 -16.62 -2.19 11.04
N GLU A 81 -15.93 -1.31 10.33
CA GLU A 81 -16.55 -0.45 9.31
C GLU A 81 -17.00 -1.26 8.07
N ILE A 82 -16.27 -2.29 7.67
CA ILE A 82 -16.70 -3.23 6.62
C ILE A 82 -17.96 -3.98 7.06
N ASP A 83 -18.00 -4.48 8.29
CA ASP A 83 -19.15 -5.23 8.82
C ASP A 83 -20.42 -4.36 8.91
N LYS A 84 -20.28 -3.12 9.38
CA LYS A 84 -21.39 -2.14 9.37
C LYS A 84 -21.93 -1.87 7.96
N ASN A 85 -21.07 -1.94 6.95
CA ASN A 85 -21.37 -1.61 5.57
C ASN A 85 -21.37 -2.84 4.63
N LYS A 86 -21.53 -4.05 5.17
CA LYS A 86 -21.40 -5.34 4.45
C LYS A 86 -22.29 -5.48 3.20
N ARG A 87 -23.32 -4.65 3.04
CA ARG A 87 -24.13 -4.60 1.81
C ARG A 87 -23.44 -3.83 0.69
N THR A 88 -22.51 -2.94 1.00
CA THR A 88 -21.84 -2.03 0.06
C THR A 88 -20.41 -2.46 -0.23
N ILE A 89 -19.68 -2.95 0.78
CA ILE A 89 -18.28 -3.37 0.69
C ILE A 89 -18.08 -4.74 1.34
N GLY A 90 -17.09 -5.48 0.88
CA GLY A 90 -16.69 -6.76 1.47
C GLY A 90 -15.21 -6.95 1.50
N LEU A 91 -14.68 -7.52 2.59
CA LEU A 91 -13.27 -7.92 2.68
C LEU A 91 -12.96 -8.96 1.62
N VAL A 92 -11.82 -8.80 0.94
CA VAL A 92 -11.33 -9.72 -0.09
C VAL A 92 -9.90 -10.13 0.21
N TYR A 93 -9.54 -11.32 -0.26
CA TYR A 93 -8.22 -11.92 -0.08
C TYR A 93 -7.79 -12.77 -1.30
N SER A 94 -8.53 -12.64 -2.39
CA SER A 94 -8.20 -13.31 -3.65
C SER A 94 -8.86 -12.59 -4.84
N PRO A 95 -8.30 -12.73 -6.07
CA PRO A 95 -8.91 -12.19 -7.28
C PRO A 95 -10.32 -12.72 -7.55
N LYS A 96 -10.60 -13.98 -7.19
CA LYS A 96 -11.93 -14.57 -7.29
C LYS A 96 -12.94 -13.77 -6.44
N LYS A 97 -12.56 -13.42 -5.21
CA LYS A 97 -13.45 -12.70 -4.28
C LYS A 97 -13.72 -11.27 -4.75
N ILE A 98 -12.74 -10.62 -5.37
CA ILE A 98 -12.92 -9.29 -5.99
C ILE A 98 -13.96 -9.38 -7.11
N ARG A 99 -13.83 -10.36 -8.02
CA ARG A 99 -14.81 -10.57 -9.11
C ARG A 99 -16.22 -10.86 -8.60
N GLU A 100 -16.35 -11.72 -7.59
CA GLU A 100 -17.65 -12.00 -6.96
C GLU A 100 -18.31 -10.75 -6.35
N ASN A 101 -17.53 -9.87 -5.73
CA ASN A 101 -18.04 -8.61 -5.21
C ASN A 101 -18.48 -7.67 -6.34
N LEU A 102 -17.67 -7.55 -7.38
CA LEU A 102 -17.97 -6.73 -8.56
C LEU A 102 -19.28 -7.17 -9.23
N GLU A 103 -19.47 -8.48 -9.45
CA GLU A 103 -20.70 -9.05 -10.02
C GLU A 103 -21.95 -8.75 -9.18
N LYS A 104 -21.79 -8.64 -7.85
CA LYS A 104 -22.84 -8.26 -6.90
C LYS A 104 -23.04 -6.76 -6.72
N GLY A 105 -22.30 -5.93 -7.48
CA GLY A 105 -22.28 -4.48 -7.33
C GLY A 105 -21.74 -4.01 -5.99
N LYS A 106 -20.86 -4.81 -5.35
CA LYS A 106 -20.19 -4.47 -4.09
C LYS A 106 -18.77 -4.01 -4.35
N MET A 107 -18.31 -3.08 -3.53
CA MET A 107 -16.91 -2.71 -3.43
C MET A 107 -16.11 -3.79 -2.72
N SER A 108 -14.80 -3.77 -2.92
CA SER A 108 -13.86 -4.68 -2.28
C SER A 108 -12.87 -3.91 -1.40
N ALA A 109 -12.55 -4.48 -0.25
CA ALA A 109 -11.50 -4.00 0.65
C ALA A 109 -10.43 -5.07 0.78
N LEU A 110 -9.18 -4.72 0.51
CA LEU A 110 -8.00 -5.55 0.72
C LEU A 110 -7.18 -4.95 1.86
N LEU A 111 -6.74 -5.76 2.83
CA LEU A 111 -5.85 -5.29 3.90
C LEU A 111 -4.40 -5.35 3.45
N THR A 112 -3.65 -4.28 3.74
CA THR A 112 -2.21 -4.18 3.45
C THR A 112 -1.45 -3.70 4.68
N ILE A 113 -0.20 -4.16 4.81
CA ILE A 113 0.72 -3.75 5.87
C ILE A 113 1.59 -2.62 5.33
N GLU A 114 1.60 -1.48 5.99
CA GLU A 114 2.56 -0.41 5.73
C GLU A 114 3.45 -0.20 6.95
N GLY A 115 4.61 -0.86 6.93
CA GLY A 115 5.54 -0.90 8.05
C GLY A 115 5.18 -1.95 9.11
N PRO A 116 6.03 -2.97 9.30
CA PRO A 116 5.76 -4.10 10.19
C PRO A 116 6.03 -3.84 11.68
N ALA A 117 6.19 -2.57 12.10
CA ALA A 117 6.43 -2.22 13.52
C ALA A 117 5.30 -2.68 14.45
N GLY A 118 4.05 -2.75 13.92
CA GLY A 118 2.88 -3.17 14.68
C GLY A 118 2.89 -4.63 15.15
N PHE A 119 3.77 -5.45 14.60
CA PHE A 119 4.00 -6.82 15.06
C PHE A 119 5.49 -7.12 15.27
N GLY A 120 6.29 -6.09 15.58
CA GLY A 120 7.68 -6.24 15.99
C GLY A 120 8.63 -6.71 14.88
N PHE A 121 8.25 -6.55 13.61
CA PHE A 121 9.04 -7.02 12.46
C PHE A 121 9.26 -8.55 12.41
N ASP A 122 8.42 -9.31 13.09
CA ASP A 122 8.59 -10.77 13.21
C ASP A 122 8.00 -11.49 11.99
N PRO A 123 8.82 -12.17 11.15
CA PRO A 123 8.33 -12.91 9.99
C PRO A 123 7.39 -14.08 10.33
N GLU A 124 7.49 -14.64 11.52
CA GLU A 124 6.66 -15.77 11.97
C GLU A 124 5.19 -15.34 12.18
N LEU A 125 4.94 -14.07 12.46
CA LEU A 125 3.59 -13.53 12.61
C LEU A 125 2.87 -13.28 11.27
N LEU A 126 3.58 -13.28 10.15
CA LEU A 126 2.99 -13.07 8.82
C LEU A 126 1.93 -14.11 8.47
N GLU A 127 2.07 -15.35 8.92
CA GLU A 127 1.06 -16.38 8.68
C GLU A 127 -0.28 -16.03 9.33
N ASN A 128 -0.26 -15.55 10.58
CA ASN A 128 -1.46 -15.10 11.26
C ASN A 128 -2.13 -13.92 10.51
N LEU A 129 -1.34 -12.97 10.04
CA LEU A 129 -1.83 -11.83 9.27
C LEU A 129 -2.39 -12.27 7.91
N TYR A 130 -1.76 -13.23 7.25
CA TYR A 130 -2.30 -13.84 6.03
C TYR A 130 -3.69 -14.47 6.26
N GLN A 131 -3.89 -15.18 7.38
CA GLN A 131 -5.18 -15.77 7.75
C GLN A 131 -6.25 -14.70 8.01
N ILE A 132 -5.88 -13.53 8.54
CA ILE A 132 -6.78 -12.39 8.74
C ILE A 132 -7.17 -11.75 7.41
N GLY A 133 -6.35 -11.90 6.35
CA GLY A 133 -6.64 -11.40 5.01
C GLY A 133 -5.64 -10.40 4.45
N PHE A 134 -4.52 -10.16 5.11
CA PHE A 134 -3.44 -9.34 4.55
C PHE A 134 -2.81 -10.02 3.33
N ARG A 135 -2.55 -9.24 2.25
CA ARG A 135 -2.00 -9.76 0.99
C ARG A 135 -0.88 -8.91 0.41
N ILE A 136 -0.57 -7.77 0.99
CA ILE A 136 0.49 -6.87 0.57
C ILE A 136 1.23 -6.40 1.83
N SER A 137 2.55 -6.29 1.75
CA SER A 137 3.38 -5.73 2.83
C SER A 137 4.53 -4.91 2.28
N THR A 138 4.63 -3.64 2.72
CA THR A 138 5.89 -2.88 2.70
C THR A 138 6.77 -3.31 3.87
N LEU A 139 8.09 -3.13 3.73
CA LEU A 139 9.05 -3.47 4.78
C LEU A 139 9.31 -2.31 5.76
N GLY A 140 8.86 -1.13 5.43
CA GLY A 140 9.10 0.06 6.24
C GLY A 140 8.41 1.29 5.69
N TRP A 141 8.67 2.41 6.33
CA TRP A 141 8.20 3.74 5.93
C TRP A 141 9.40 4.67 5.67
N ASN A 142 9.37 5.91 6.13
CA ASN A 142 10.41 6.90 5.83
C ASN A 142 11.68 6.78 6.71
N GLU A 143 11.66 5.97 7.75
CA GLU A 143 12.78 5.73 8.64
C GLU A 143 13.44 4.37 8.40
N LYS A 144 14.72 4.26 8.77
CA LYS A 144 15.39 2.98 8.84
C LYS A 144 14.81 2.13 9.97
N ASN A 145 14.64 0.83 9.71
CA ASN A 145 14.22 -0.14 10.71
C ASN A 145 15.11 -1.40 10.68
N VAL A 146 14.72 -2.42 11.43
CA VAL A 146 15.50 -3.66 11.55
C VAL A 146 15.49 -4.52 10.27
N LEU A 147 14.59 -4.26 9.31
CA LEU A 147 14.50 -4.99 8.04
C LEU A 147 15.27 -4.28 6.92
N THR A 148 15.22 -2.96 6.86
CA THR A 148 15.69 -2.20 5.70
C THR A 148 15.95 -0.72 6.01
N GLY A 149 16.72 -0.07 5.15
CA GLY A 149 16.71 1.38 5.04
C GLY A 149 15.52 1.87 4.20
N SER A 150 15.27 3.17 4.25
CA SER A 150 14.23 3.87 3.50
C SER A 150 14.83 4.74 2.39
N HIS A 151 13.97 5.33 1.55
CA HIS A 151 14.36 6.32 0.55
C HIS A 151 15.13 7.52 1.15
N GLN A 152 14.97 7.80 2.45
CA GLN A 152 15.68 8.88 3.15
C GLN A 152 17.05 8.46 3.68
N THR A 153 17.24 7.18 3.99
CA THR A 153 18.43 6.69 4.69
C THR A 153 19.41 5.93 3.79
N GLY A 154 18.91 5.30 2.73
CA GLY A 154 19.71 4.75 1.63
C GLY A 154 20.30 3.35 1.85
N GLU A 155 20.17 2.74 3.06
CA GLU A 155 20.68 1.39 3.29
C GLU A 155 19.81 0.32 2.63
N GLY A 156 20.40 -0.84 2.36
CA GLY A 156 19.71 -2.00 1.80
C GLY A 156 19.03 -2.89 2.86
N LEU A 157 18.66 -4.09 2.43
CA LEU A 157 18.07 -5.10 3.32
C LEU A 157 19.08 -5.61 4.35
N THR A 158 18.59 -5.83 5.56
CA THR A 158 19.29 -6.65 6.56
C THR A 158 19.03 -8.14 6.27
N ASP A 159 19.74 -9.03 6.98
CA ASP A 159 19.46 -10.49 6.87
C ASP A 159 18.05 -10.83 7.37
N LEU A 160 17.55 -10.12 8.38
CA LEU A 160 16.15 -10.25 8.82
C LEU A 160 15.19 -9.75 7.72
N GLY A 161 15.50 -8.65 7.05
CA GLY A 161 14.74 -8.15 5.91
C GLY A 161 14.64 -9.16 4.76
N LYS A 162 15.75 -9.84 4.44
CA LYS A 162 15.75 -10.92 3.44
C LYS A 162 14.87 -12.11 3.87
N THR A 163 14.91 -12.47 5.15
CA THR A 163 14.03 -13.51 5.71
C THR A 163 12.57 -13.10 5.62
N TYR A 164 12.26 -11.85 5.95
CA TYR A 164 10.91 -11.30 5.85
C TYR A 164 10.37 -11.35 4.42
N VAL A 165 11.14 -10.92 3.42
CA VAL A 165 10.77 -10.98 1.99
C VAL A 165 10.46 -12.40 1.56
N ARG A 166 11.33 -13.36 1.87
CA ARG A 166 11.09 -14.79 1.53
C ARG A 166 9.82 -15.30 2.17
N ARG A 167 9.60 -14.98 3.45
CA ARG A 167 8.39 -15.42 4.17
C ARG A 167 7.11 -14.82 3.57
N CYS A 168 7.12 -13.55 3.19
CA CYS A 168 6.01 -12.95 2.46
C CYS A 168 5.68 -13.75 1.20
N GLN A 169 6.68 -14.04 0.37
CA GLN A 169 6.48 -14.74 -0.91
C GLN A 169 6.04 -16.20 -0.72
N GLU A 170 6.58 -16.92 0.27
CA GLU A 170 6.13 -18.28 0.62
C GLU A 170 4.64 -18.33 0.98
N LEU A 171 4.14 -17.31 1.68
CA LEU A 171 2.73 -17.20 2.06
C LEU A 171 1.84 -16.66 0.95
N GLY A 172 2.40 -16.09 -0.13
CA GLY A 172 1.64 -15.39 -1.16
C GLY A 172 1.23 -13.96 -0.76
N ILE A 173 1.98 -13.32 0.12
CA ILE A 173 1.91 -11.89 0.42
C ILE A 173 2.82 -11.17 -0.58
N LEU A 174 2.28 -10.22 -1.34
CA LEU A 174 3.05 -9.41 -2.28
C LEU A 174 3.97 -8.45 -1.51
N VAL A 175 5.23 -8.39 -1.92
CA VAL A 175 6.21 -7.44 -1.38
C VAL A 175 6.04 -6.12 -2.11
N ASP A 176 5.83 -5.05 -1.34
CA ASP A 176 5.69 -3.68 -1.82
C ASP A 176 6.99 -2.91 -1.56
N VAL A 177 7.57 -2.34 -2.61
CA VAL A 177 8.81 -1.57 -2.55
C VAL A 177 8.60 -0.07 -2.35
N SER A 178 7.38 0.38 -2.14
CA SER A 178 7.12 1.77 -1.76
C SER A 178 7.90 2.11 -0.48
N HIS A 179 8.44 3.32 -0.37
CA HIS A 179 9.30 3.81 0.72
C HIS A 179 10.72 3.23 0.81
N ILE A 180 11.03 2.16 0.10
CA ILE A 180 12.34 1.49 0.19
C ILE A 180 13.40 2.32 -0.53
N SER A 181 14.66 2.26 -0.05
CA SER A 181 15.82 2.85 -0.72
C SER A 181 16.09 2.17 -2.06
N ASP A 182 16.82 2.85 -2.95
CA ASP A 182 17.26 2.25 -4.23
C ASP A 182 18.06 0.95 -3.99
N ARG A 183 18.93 0.94 -2.98
CA ARG A 183 19.67 -0.27 -2.62
C ARG A 183 18.76 -1.38 -2.11
N GLY A 184 17.83 -1.05 -1.22
CA GLY A 184 16.85 -2.01 -0.71
C GLY A 184 15.95 -2.56 -1.82
N PHE A 185 15.59 -1.72 -2.79
CA PHE A 185 14.86 -2.15 -3.98
C PHE A 185 15.61 -3.26 -4.72
N TRP A 186 16.89 -3.04 -5.07
CA TRP A 186 17.66 -4.04 -5.80
C TRP A 186 17.96 -5.28 -4.96
N ASP A 187 18.20 -5.13 -3.65
CA ASP A 187 18.32 -6.28 -2.75
C ASP A 187 17.05 -7.15 -2.72
N ILE A 188 15.85 -6.54 -2.81
CA ILE A 188 14.57 -7.26 -2.92
C ILE A 188 14.48 -7.97 -4.27
N MET A 189 14.79 -7.26 -5.37
CA MET A 189 14.72 -7.84 -6.71
C MET A 189 15.64 -9.05 -6.87
N ASP A 190 16.84 -9.00 -6.32
CA ASP A 190 17.85 -10.07 -6.39
C ASP A 190 17.40 -11.38 -5.71
N ILE A 191 16.54 -11.28 -4.69
CA ILE A 191 16.09 -12.47 -3.94
C ILE A 191 14.67 -12.89 -4.25
N SER A 192 13.91 -12.06 -5.00
CA SER A 192 12.48 -12.30 -5.25
C SER A 192 12.26 -13.42 -6.27
N GLN A 193 11.29 -14.28 -5.96
CA GLN A 193 10.83 -15.38 -6.81
C GLN A 193 9.35 -15.26 -7.18
N ALA A 194 8.71 -14.16 -6.81
CA ALA A 194 7.31 -13.86 -7.05
C ALA A 194 7.17 -12.38 -7.44
N PRO A 195 6.02 -11.95 -7.99
CA PRO A 195 5.81 -10.55 -8.35
C PRO A 195 6.08 -9.59 -7.19
N VAL A 196 6.80 -8.50 -7.49
CA VAL A 196 7.07 -7.38 -6.60
C VAL A 196 6.26 -6.19 -7.10
N ILE A 197 5.69 -5.40 -6.20
CA ILE A 197 4.84 -4.26 -6.55
C ILE A 197 5.33 -2.98 -5.89
N ALA A 198 4.91 -1.84 -6.45
CA ALA A 198 4.98 -0.55 -5.77
C ALA A 198 3.55 -0.01 -5.65
N THR A 199 2.97 -0.03 -4.46
CA THR A 199 1.56 0.35 -4.28
C THR A 199 1.30 1.83 -4.52
N HIS A 200 2.31 2.71 -4.28
CA HIS A 200 2.17 4.16 -4.41
C HIS A 200 3.53 4.85 -4.69
N SER A 201 3.96 4.83 -5.95
CA SER A 201 5.23 5.43 -6.42
C SER A 201 5.09 6.01 -7.82
N ASN A 202 5.75 7.15 -8.08
CA ASN A 202 5.68 7.88 -9.35
C ASN A 202 6.95 7.70 -10.18
N SER A 203 7.02 8.34 -11.36
CA SER A 203 8.21 8.36 -12.20
C SER A 203 9.24 9.37 -11.68
N ARG A 204 10.47 8.91 -11.44
CA ARG A 204 11.60 9.77 -11.08
C ARG A 204 12.10 10.62 -12.25
N ALA A 205 11.81 10.20 -13.48
CA ALA A 205 12.14 10.99 -14.66
C ALA A 205 11.35 12.30 -14.73
N LEU A 206 10.12 12.32 -14.21
CA LEU A 206 9.27 13.52 -14.18
C LEU A 206 9.43 14.31 -12.89
N CYS A 207 9.63 13.66 -11.76
CA CYS A 207 9.90 14.31 -10.48
C CYS A 207 11.03 13.56 -9.76
N GLY A 208 12.21 14.19 -9.64
CA GLY A 208 13.45 13.61 -9.14
C GLY A 208 13.46 13.24 -7.64
N HIS A 209 12.30 13.10 -7.02
CA HIS A 209 12.19 12.75 -5.60
C HIS A 209 12.59 11.28 -5.36
N SER A 210 13.32 11.01 -4.26
CA SER A 210 13.82 9.66 -3.93
C SER A 210 12.71 8.61 -3.66
N ARG A 211 11.48 9.05 -3.42
CA ARG A 211 10.29 8.19 -3.31
C ARG A 211 9.83 7.62 -4.65
N ASN A 212 10.26 8.23 -5.76
CA ASN A 212 9.85 7.85 -7.10
C ASN A 212 10.79 6.80 -7.69
N LEU A 213 10.28 5.99 -8.60
CA LEU A 213 10.98 4.91 -9.27
C LEU A 213 11.74 5.43 -10.50
N THR A 214 12.94 4.91 -10.73
CA THR A 214 13.60 5.07 -12.03
C THR A 214 12.90 4.19 -13.08
N ASP A 215 13.17 4.49 -14.35
CA ASP A 215 12.64 3.68 -15.46
C ASP A 215 13.11 2.23 -15.39
N GLU A 216 14.35 2.01 -14.90
CA GLU A 216 14.89 0.66 -14.70
C GLU A 216 14.15 -0.09 -13.59
N MET A 217 13.83 0.60 -12.49
CA MET A 217 13.03 0.01 -11.41
C MET A 217 11.62 -0.36 -11.87
N PHE A 218 10.98 0.53 -12.65
CA PHE A 218 9.67 0.22 -13.23
C PHE A 218 9.73 -1.02 -14.13
N ARG A 219 10.73 -1.10 -15.04
CA ARG A 219 10.90 -2.28 -15.92
C ARG A 219 11.15 -3.54 -15.10
N ALA A 220 11.97 -3.46 -14.05
CA ALA A 220 12.24 -4.60 -13.18
C ALA A 220 10.96 -5.10 -12.49
N ILE A 221 10.12 -4.20 -11.94
CA ILE A 221 8.80 -4.57 -11.38
C ILE A 221 7.95 -5.26 -12.44
N ARG A 222 7.82 -4.68 -13.63
CA ARG A 222 7.06 -5.24 -14.75
C ARG A 222 7.54 -6.65 -15.12
N GLU A 223 8.86 -6.88 -15.18
CA GLU A 223 9.46 -8.18 -15.52
C GLU A 223 9.15 -9.27 -14.49
N THR A 224 8.87 -8.91 -13.23
CA THR A 224 8.35 -9.86 -12.22
C THR A 224 6.86 -10.16 -12.38
N GLY A 225 6.15 -9.46 -13.27
CA GLY A 225 4.68 -9.48 -13.37
C GLY A 225 3.98 -8.61 -12.32
N GLY A 226 4.71 -7.68 -11.71
CA GLY A 226 4.19 -6.74 -10.72
C GLY A 226 3.49 -5.53 -11.32
N VAL A 227 2.97 -4.65 -10.48
CA VAL A 227 2.27 -3.42 -10.86
C VAL A 227 2.77 -2.23 -10.04
N VAL A 228 2.66 -1.03 -10.61
CA VAL A 228 2.98 0.23 -9.95
C VAL A 228 1.72 1.08 -9.84
N GLY A 229 1.32 1.44 -8.62
CA GLY A 229 0.27 2.39 -8.32
C GLY A 229 0.81 3.81 -8.26
N ILE A 230 0.09 4.75 -8.86
CA ILE A 230 0.46 6.17 -8.87
C ILE A 230 0.16 6.80 -7.52
N ASN A 231 1.17 7.45 -6.94
CA ASN A 231 1.04 8.21 -5.71
C ASN A 231 0.49 9.61 -6.02
N GLN A 232 -0.51 10.05 -5.23
CA GLN A 232 -1.15 11.36 -5.42
C GLN A 232 -0.64 12.43 -4.43
N PHE A 233 0.43 12.16 -3.68
CA PHE A 233 1.04 13.14 -2.79
C PHE A 233 1.81 14.19 -3.59
N ALA A 234 1.50 15.47 -3.35
CA ALA A 234 1.94 16.58 -4.19
C ALA A 234 3.47 16.66 -4.38
N GLU A 235 4.25 16.43 -3.31
CA GLU A 235 5.72 16.51 -3.38
C GLU A 235 6.35 15.47 -4.31
N PHE A 236 5.67 14.35 -4.57
CA PHE A 236 6.17 13.28 -5.43
C PHE A 236 5.71 13.42 -6.88
N LEU A 237 4.84 14.39 -7.15
CA LEU A 237 4.35 14.69 -8.50
C LEU A 237 5.15 15.80 -9.19
N GLY A 238 5.72 16.74 -8.43
CA GLY A 238 6.49 17.86 -8.97
C GLY A 238 6.07 19.21 -8.40
N GLU A 239 6.56 20.29 -9.00
CA GLU A 239 6.17 21.65 -8.60
C GLU A 239 4.74 21.98 -9.07
N ASN A 240 3.89 22.46 -8.14
CA ASN A 240 2.50 22.84 -8.39
C ASN A 240 1.68 21.79 -9.18
N PRO A 241 1.57 20.56 -8.68
CA PRO A 241 0.96 19.45 -9.40
C PRO A 241 -0.56 19.68 -9.60
N THR A 242 -1.04 19.19 -10.73
CA THR A 242 -2.44 19.20 -11.15
C THR A 242 -2.91 17.77 -11.47
N LEU A 243 -4.16 17.62 -11.88
CA LEU A 243 -4.62 16.33 -12.42
C LEU A 243 -3.85 15.91 -13.69
N ASP A 244 -3.43 16.87 -14.51
CA ASP A 244 -2.62 16.57 -15.69
C ASP A 244 -1.25 16.01 -15.30
N THR A 245 -0.65 16.53 -14.23
CA THR A 245 0.62 15.98 -13.70
C THR A 245 0.49 14.51 -13.30
N ILE A 246 -0.64 14.11 -12.69
CA ILE A 246 -0.92 12.70 -12.39
C ILE A 246 -0.99 11.88 -13.69
N CYS A 247 -1.68 12.44 -14.72
CA CYS A 247 -1.78 11.79 -16.02
C CYS A 247 -0.40 11.66 -16.69
N ASP A 248 0.47 12.66 -16.57
CA ASP A 248 1.83 12.61 -17.14
C ASP A 248 2.64 11.45 -16.55
N HIS A 249 2.57 11.23 -15.22
CA HIS A 249 3.21 10.07 -14.59
C HIS A 249 2.64 8.74 -15.08
N ILE A 250 1.32 8.65 -15.27
CA ILE A 250 0.67 7.46 -15.84
C ILE A 250 1.16 7.22 -17.26
N PHE A 251 1.15 8.26 -18.11
CA PHE A 251 1.56 8.15 -19.51
C PHE A 251 3.03 7.76 -19.63
N HIS A 252 3.92 8.33 -18.80
CA HIS A 252 5.33 7.95 -18.81
C HIS A 252 5.51 6.45 -18.54
N PHE A 253 4.83 5.89 -17.54
CA PHE A 253 4.90 4.46 -17.29
C PHE A 253 4.24 3.62 -18.38
N LEU A 254 3.16 4.09 -19.00
CA LEU A 254 2.53 3.42 -20.14
C LEU A 254 3.43 3.42 -21.39
N GLU A 255 4.29 4.42 -21.59
CA GLU A 255 5.33 4.40 -22.65
C GLU A 255 6.35 3.27 -22.40
N LEU A 256 6.61 2.91 -21.13
CA LEU A 256 7.49 1.81 -20.73
C LEU A 256 6.75 0.46 -20.65
N ASP A 257 5.42 0.47 -20.70
CA ASP A 257 4.53 -0.70 -20.62
C ASP A 257 3.49 -0.66 -21.76
N PRO A 258 3.87 -1.02 -22.99
CA PRO A 258 2.96 -0.95 -24.14
C PRO A 258 1.68 -1.78 -24.01
N GLU A 259 1.67 -2.79 -23.14
CA GLU A 259 0.49 -3.61 -22.87
C GLU A 259 -0.49 -2.93 -21.91
N GLY A 260 -0.03 -1.94 -21.13
CA GLY A 260 -0.84 -1.17 -20.18
C GLY A 260 -1.39 -1.98 -19.01
N THR A 261 -0.67 -3.05 -18.62
CA THR A 261 -1.13 -4.01 -17.60
C THR A 261 -0.41 -3.87 -16.25
N HIS A 262 0.62 -3.02 -16.18
CA HIS A 262 1.47 -2.88 -15.00
C HIS A 262 1.37 -1.50 -14.32
N VAL A 263 0.39 -0.68 -14.69
CA VAL A 263 0.11 0.63 -14.08
C VAL A 263 -1.26 0.61 -13.41
N ALA A 264 -1.35 1.14 -12.18
CA ALA A 264 -2.57 1.21 -11.36
C ALA A 264 -2.68 2.60 -10.67
N LEU A 265 -3.73 2.81 -9.92
CA LEU A 265 -3.89 3.97 -9.02
C LEU A 265 -3.54 3.60 -7.60
#